data_a1db41dc59b99bcf9821ea5b20266871
#
_entry.id   a1db41dc59b99bcf9821ea5b20266871
#
_cell.length_a   1.000
_cell.length_b   1.000
_cell.length_c   1.000
_cell.angle_alpha   90.00
_cell.angle_beta   90.00
_cell.angle_gamma   90.00
#
_symmetry.space_group_name_H-M   'P 1'
#
loop_
_entity.id
_entity.type
_entity.pdbx_description
1 polymer ?
#
loop_
_entity_poly.entity_id
_entity_poly.type
_entity_poly.pdbx_seq_one_letter_code
_entity_poly.pdbx_strand_id
1 'polypeptide(L)'
;TPSLDSEQNVILEKTKNNKNITCFSDQDCSILEKKYPNIKDFIIGDGTNTDFKDMSFDIVHSNATLEHVGSYNNQIAFVKEASRISKNHVFIQTPNRFYPIDFHTNLPLVHWLPKKIHRKILKFIGLNFYSMEENLNLLSESNLIDICKKLDIKKFKIIKHKLLFMTSNLILVITKSS
;
A
#
# COMPACT_ATOMS: atom_id res chain seq x y z
N THR A 1 -1.85 1.69 5.77
CA THR A 1 -3.01 1.61 6.68
C THR A 1 -2.73 0.55 7.71
N PRO A 2 -2.88 0.81 9.01
CA PRO A 2 -2.79 -0.21 10.03
C PRO A 2 -4.00 -1.16 9.92
N SER A 3 -3.75 -2.47 10.00
CA SER A 3 -4.83 -3.46 10.02
C SER A 3 -5.51 -3.47 11.39
N LEU A 4 -6.83 -3.69 11.42
CA LEU A 4 -7.56 -3.96 12.67
C LEU A 4 -7.13 -5.30 13.29
N ASP A 5 -6.62 -6.22 12.49
CA ASP A 5 -6.00 -7.45 12.97
C ASP A 5 -4.61 -7.15 13.56
N SER A 6 -4.47 -7.41 14.84
CA SER A 6 -3.26 -7.09 15.60
C SER A 6 -2.01 -7.85 15.14
N GLU A 7 -2.17 -9.05 14.60
CA GLU A 7 -1.05 -9.87 14.15
C GLU A 7 -0.37 -9.31 12.89
N GLN A 8 -1.07 -8.47 12.14
CA GLN A 8 -0.55 -7.85 10.92
C GLN A 8 0.19 -6.53 11.17
N ASN A 9 0.14 -5.98 12.38
CA ASN A 9 0.73 -4.68 12.71
C ASN A 9 2.16 -4.80 13.28
N VAL A 10 3.04 -5.53 12.61
CA VAL A 10 4.42 -5.81 13.07
C VAL A 10 5.19 -4.53 13.45
N ILE A 11 5.02 -3.45 12.69
CA ILE A 11 5.69 -2.18 12.99
C ILE A 11 5.15 -1.58 14.28
N LEU A 12 3.83 -1.51 14.44
CA LEU A 12 3.22 -0.98 15.66
C LEU A 12 3.58 -1.81 16.89
N GLU A 13 3.59 -3.15 16.77
CA GLU A 13 3.98 -4.04 17.86
C GLU A 13 5.45 -3.82 18.29
N LYS A 14 6.36 -3.66 17.35
CA LYS A 14 7.78 -3.41 17.63
C LYS A 14 8.06 -2.00 18.13
N THR A 15 7.20 -1.03 17.79
CA THR A 15 7.40 0.39 18.05
C THR A 15 6.33 0.98 18.97
N LYS A 16 5.53 0.16 19.63
CA LYS A 16 4.37 0.56 20.45
C LYS A 16 4.66 1.62 21.53
N ASN A 17 5.90 1.80 21.90
CA ASN A 17 6.34 2.84 22.83
C ASN A 17 6.91 4.09 22.13
N ASN A 18 6.85 4.17 20.81
CA ASN A 18 7.42 5.28 20.07
C ASN A 18 6.37 6.37 19.82
N LYS A 19 6.52 7.49 20.55
CA LYS A 19 5.67 8.68 20.44
C LYS A 19 5.85 9.49 19.13
N ASN A 20 6.76 9.08 18.24
CA ASN A 20 7.00 9.76 16.97
C ASN A 20 6.29 9.09 15.77
N ILE A 21 5.35 8.17 16.05
CA ILE A 21 4.58 7.50 15.01
C ILE A 21 3.20 8.15 14.91
N THR A 22 2.82 8.49 13.68
CA THR A 22 1.46 8.87 13.29
C THR A 22 0.91 7.77 12.39
N CYS A 23 -0.25 7.21 12.73
CA CYS A 23 -0.98 6.27 11.91
C CYS A 23 -2.03 7.02 11.08
N PHE A 24 -2.11 6.70 9.79
CA PHE A 24 -3.07 7.30 8.88
C PHE A 24 -3.86 6.21 8.14
N SER A 25 -5.18 6.32 8.10
CA SER A 25 -6.09 5.34 7.52
C SER A 25 -7.32 6.03 6.92
N ASP A 26 -7.96 5.38 5.98
CA ASP A 26 -9.30 5.72 5.47
C ASP A 26 -10.42 5.12 6.35
N GLN A 27 -10.07 4.34 7.37
CA GLN A 27 -11.01 3.65 8.26
C GLN A 27 -10.83 4.11 9.72
N ASP A 28 -11.88 3.90 10.52
CA ASP A 28 -11.83 4.14 11.96
C ASP A 28 -10.77 3.27 12.65
N CYS A 29 -9.84 3.92 13.31
CA CYS A 29 -8.74 3.30 14.04
C CYS A 29 -8.92 3.31 15.56
N SER A 30 -10.10 3.61 16.08
CA SER A 30 -10.37 3.75 17.53
C SER A 30 -9.97 2.52 18.37
N ILE A 31 -10.08 1.32 17.80
CA ILE A 31 -9.63 0.06 18.42
C ILE A 31 -8.11 0.03 18.56
N LEU A 32 -7.40 0.47 17.52
CA LEU A 32 -5.93 0.51 17.51
C LEU A 32 -5.40 1.60 18.44
N GLU A 33 -6.06 2.73 18.51
CA GLU A 33 -5.73 3.83 19.43
C GLU A 33 -5.77 3.35 20.90
N LYS A 34 -6.80 2.61 21.28
CA LYS A 34 -6.89 1.98 22.61
C LYS A 34 -5.80 0.95 22.86
N LYS A 35 -5.43 0.18 21.83
CA LYS A 35 -4.41 -0.86 21.94
C LYS A 35 -2.99 -0.29 22.00
N TYR A 36 -2.73 0.83 21.33
CA TYR A 36 -1.41 1.45 21.22
C TYR A 36 -1.41 2.90 21.76
N PRO A 37 -1.68 3.13 23.05
CA PRO A 37 -1.88 4.47 23.62
C PRO A 37 -0.61 5.36 23.58
N ASN A 38 0.55 4.79 23.26
CA ASN A 38 1.80 5.51 23.16
C ASN A 38 2.12 5.95 21.71
N ILE A 39 1.32 5.57 20.72
CA ILE A 39 1.41 6.11 19.38
C ILE A 39 0.88 7.54 19.39
N LYS A 40 1.57 8.42 18.69
CA LYS A 40 1.31 9.86 18.75
C LYS A 40 -0.10 10.21 18.30
N ASP A 41 -0.46 9.80 17.08
CA ASP A 41 -1.72 10.17 16.46
C ASP A 41 -2.28 9.01 15.60
N PHE A 42 -3.61 8.90 15.58
CA PHE A 42 -4.37 8.10 14.63
C PHE A 42 -5.29 9.05 13.85
N ILE A 43 -5.03 9.21 12.56
CA ILE A 43 -5.71 10.20 11.71
C ILE A 43 -6.48 9.47 10.61
N ILE A 44 -7.73 9.89 10.39
CA ILE A 44 -8.58 9.37 9.32
C ILE A 44 -8.54 10.33 8.13
N GLY A 45 -8.34 9.80 6.92
CA GLY A 45 -8.34 10.61 5.71
C GLY A 45 -7.99 9.84 4.44
N ASP A 46 -7.91 10.56 3.33
CA ASP A 46 -7.54 10.02 2.03
C ASP A 46 -6.02 10.07 1.83
N GLY A 47 -5.39 8.90 1.71
CA GLY A 47 -3.94 8.77 1.48
C GLY A 47 -3.46 9.28 0.12
N THR A 48 -4.36 9.64 -0.79
CA THR A 48 -4.02 10.25 -2.08
C THR A 48 -3.89 11.77 -2.01
N ASN A 49 -4.44 12.38 -0.93
CA ASN A 49 -4.40 13.83 -0.70
C ASN A 49 -4.57 14.11 0.80
N THR A 50 -3.46 14.26 1.51
CA THR A 50 -3.45 14.49 2.97
C THR A 50 -3.26 15.98 3.31
N ASP A 51 -3.70 16.38 4.50
CA ASP A 51 -3.50 17.76 5.01
C ASP A 51 -2.10 17.97 5.63
N PHE A 52 -1.22 16.97 5.57
CA PHE A 52 0.13 17.11 6.07
C PHE A 52 0.96 18.08 5.22
N LYS A 53 1.81 18.84 5.88
CA LYS A 53 2.80 19.70 5.19
C LYS A 53 3.84 18.85 4.47
N ASP A 54 4.47 19.44 3.45
CA ASP A 54 5.61 18.82 2.78
C ASP A 54 6.69 18.44 3.80
N MET A 55 7.31 17.27 3.58
CA MET A 55 8.43 16.82 4.42
C MET A 55 8.08 16.78 5.94
N SER A 56 6.85 16.40 6.30
CA SER A 56 6.41 16.31 7.70
C SER A 56 6.99 15.11 8.45
N PHE A 57 7.35 14.04 7.72
CA PHE A 57 7.79 12.78 8.29
C PHE A 57 9.16 12.37 7.76
N ASP A 58 10.03 11.87 8.62
CA ASP A 58 11.32 11.37 8.17
C ASP A 58 11.18 10.14 7.27
N ILE A 59 10.22 9.27 7.61
CA ILE A 59 9.90 8.04 6.87
C ILE A 59 8.39 7.94 6.71
N VAL A 60 7.94 7.57 5.52
CA VAL A 60 6.56 7.19 5.23
C VAL A 60 6.53 5.70 4.88
N HIS A 61 5.66 4.94 5.54
CA HIS A 61 5.51 3.51 5.31
C HIS A 61 4.05 3.17 5.00
N SER A 62 3.85 2.38 3.95
CA SER A 62 2.55 1.82 3.58
C SER A 62 2.68 0.33 3.31
N ASN A 63 1.77 -0.46 3.85
CA ASN A 63 1.74 -1.91 3.66
C ASN A 63 0.37 -2.35 3.17
N ALA A 64 0.33 -3.04 2.03
CA ALA A 64 -0.89 -3.60 1.43
C ALA A 64 -2.05 -2.57 1.36
N THR A 65 -1.76 -1.36 0.88
CA THR A 65 -2.74 -0.27 0.72
C THR A 65 -2.83 0.18 -0.74
N LEU A 66 -1.70 0.23 -1.45
CA LEU A 66 -1.62 0.80 -2.78
C LEU A 66 -2.57 0.11 -3.79
N GLU A 67 -2.81 -1.19 -3.63
CA GLU A 67 -3.75 -1.98 -4.45
C GLU A 67 -5.23 -1.65 -4.16
N HIS A 68 -5.53 -0.94 -3.06
CA HIS A 68 -6.87 -0.59 -2.60
C HIS A 68 -7.25 0.88 -2.80
N VAL A 69 -6.34 1.71 -3.30
CA VAL A 69 -6.64 3.14 -3.53
C VAL A 69 -7.40 3.40 -4.85
N GLY A 70 -7.85 2.34 -5.52
CA GLY A 70 -8.70 2.43 -6.71
C GLY A 70 -7.94 2.51 -8.04
N SER A 71 -8.22 3.55 -8.83
CA SER A 71 -7.71 3.68 -10.19
C SER A 71 -6.18 3.81 -10.24
N TYR A 72 -5.59 3.54 -11.42
CA TYR A 72 -4.15 3.74 -11.62
C TYR A 72 -3.71 5.19 -11.37
N ASN A 73 -4.58 6.16 -11.66
CA ASN A 73 -4.30 7.57 -11.36
C ASN A 73 -4.28 7.82 -9.84
N ASN A 74 -5.17 7.19 -9.08
CA ASN A 74 -5.14 7.26 -7.62
C ASN A 74 -3.87 6.60 -7.05
N GLN A 75 -3.41 5.49 -7.65
CA GLN A 75 -2.13 4.86 -7.26
C GLN A 75 -0.94 5.79 -7.49
N ILE A 76 -0.93 6.55 -8.60
CA ILE A 76 0.06 7.59 -8.86
C ILE A 76 -0.05 8.70 -7.82
N ALA A 77 -1.27 9.19 -7.53
CA ALA A 77 -1.51 10.23 -6.54
C ALA A 77 -1.04 9.80 -5.14
N PHE A 78 -1.32 8.56 -4.73
CA PHE A 78 -0.87 8.00 -3.46
C PHE A 78 0.65 7.99 -3.33
N VAL A 79 1.37 7.52 -4.36
CA VAL A 79 2.85 7.50 -4.34
C VAL A 79 3.41 8.92 -4.35
N LYS A 80 2.81 9.86 -5.10
CA LYS A 80 3.15 11.27 -5.11
C LYS A 80 3.00 11.88 -3.72
N GLU A 81 1.88 11.63 -3.08
CA GLU A 81 1.56 12.16 -1.75
C GLU A 81 2.49 11.60 -0.68
N ALA A 82 2.68 10.29 -0.64
CA ALA A 82 3.66 9.64 0.25
C ALA A 82 5.08 10.23 0.06
N SER A 83 5.45 10.50 -1.19
CA SER A 83 6.73 11.15 -1.49
C SER A 83 6.78 12.62 -1.04
N ARG A 84 5.68 13.38 -1.19
CA ARG A 84 5.59 14.79 -0.79
C ARG A 84 5.80 14.96 0.71
N ILE A 85 5.11 14.16 1.51
CA ILE A 85 5.13 14.27 2.98
C ILE A 85 6.37 13.66 3.62
N SER A 86 7.18 12.87 2.88
CA SER A 86 8.42 12.27 3.38
C SER A 86 9.62 13.19 3.20
N LYS A 87 10.51 13.24 4.21
CA LYS A 87 11.83 13.90 4.13
C LYS A 87 12.88 13.00 3.49
N ASN A 88 12.97 11.74 3.94
CA ASN A 88 14.10 10.88 3.63
C ASN A 88 13.70 9.65 2.81
N HIS A 89 12.75 8.85 3.30
CA HIS A 89 12.44 7.57 2.68
C HIS A 89 10.94 7.29 2.64
N VAL A 90 10.51 6.67 1.54
CA VAL A 90 9.17 6.08 1.41
C VAL A 90 9.32 4.58 1.20
N PHE A 91 8.55 3.79 1.95
CA PHE A 91 8.45 2.34 1.79
C PHE A 91 6.99 1.98 1.49
N ILE A 92 6.73 1.46 0.30
CA ILE A 92 5.38 1.02 -0.10
C ILE A 92 5.46 -0.45 -0.49
N GLN A 93 4.83 -1.30 0.32
CA GLN A 93 4.69 -2.72 0.03
C GLN A 93 3.32 -2.99 -0.59
N THR A 94 3.29 -3.80 -1.65
CA THR A 94 2.06 -4.26 -2.33
C THR A 94 2.25 -5.70 -2.80
N PRO A 95 1.18 -6.52 -2.85
CA PRO A 95 1.25 -7.85 -3.47
C PRO A 95 1.65 -7.77 -4.93
N ASN A 96 2.47 -8.72 -5.37
CA ASN A 96 2.84 -8.81 -6.77
C ASN A 96 1.72 -9.46 -7.58
N ARG A 97 1.17 -8.74 -8.54
CA ARG A 97 0.15 -9.24 -9.46
C ARG A 97 0.50 -10.58 -10.11
N PHE A 98 1.78 -10.87 -10.30
CA PHE A 98 2.22 -12.10 -10.96
C PHE A 98 2.64 -13.20 -9.98
N TYR A 99 2.29 -13.10 -8.69
CA TYR A 99 2.36 -14.24 -7.79
C TYR A 99 1.23 -15.22 -8.14
N PRO A 100 1.44 -16.55 -8.12
CA PRO A 100 0.44 -17.52 -8.64
C PRO A 100 -0.92 -17.48 -7.96
N ILE A 101 -0.97 -17.10 -6.68
CA ILE A 101 -2.21 -17.03 -5.89
C ILE A 101 -2.44 -15.57 -5.50
N ASP A 102 -3.62 -15.04 -5.81
CA ASP A 102 -4.03 -13.72 -5.31
C ASP A 102 -4.44 -13.85 -3.84
N PHE A 103 -3.74 -13.14 -2.96
CA PHE A 103 -3.99 -13.19 -1.50
C PHE A 103 -5.34 -12.62 -1.07
N HIS A 104 -6.03 -11.85 -1.92
CA HIS A 104 -7.35 -11.27 -1.62
C HIS A 104 -8.48 -12.24 -1.96
N THR A 105 -8.35 -12.95 -3.07
CA THR A 105 -9.41 -13.83 -3.58
C THR A 105 -9.12 -15.30 -3.37
N ASN A 106 -7.88 -15.66 -3.01
CA ASN A 106 -7.34 -17.03 -2.95
C ASN A 106 -7.45 -17.81 -4.27
N LEU A 107 -7.66 -17.10 -5.39
CA LEU A 107 -7.77 -17.72 -6.71
C LEU A 107 -6.39 -17.86 -7.37
N PRO A 108 -6.07 -19.04 -7.93
CA PRO A 108 -4.84 -19.22 -8.67
C PRO A 108 -4.96 -18.61 -10.08
N LEU A 109 -3.94 -17.84 -10.50
CA LEU A 109 -3.68 -17.38 -11.87
C LEU A 109 -4.75 -16.48 -12.52
N VAL A 110 -5.97 -16.39 -12.01
CA VAL A 110 -7.09 -15.62 -12.61
C VAL A 110 -6.74 -14.14 -12.75
N HIS A 111 -6.02 -13.58 -11.80
CA HIS A 111 -5.57 -12.18 -11.80
C HIS A 111 -4.44 -11.89 -12.81
N TRP A 112 -3.86 -12.91 -13.46
CA TRP A 112 -2.91 -12.74 -14.56
C TRP A 112 -3.60 -12.33 -15.86
N LEU A 113 -4.88 -12.67 -16.01
CA LEU A 113 -5.69 -12.28 -17.15
C LEU A 113 -5.80 -10.73 -17.24
N PRO A 114 -6.09 -10.19 -18.44
CA PRO A 114 -6.38 -8.75 -18.57
C PRO A 114 -7.39 -8.30 -17.52
N LYS A 115 -7.16 -7.13 -16.90
CA LYS A 115 -7.98 -6.65 -15.75
C LYS A 115 -9.49 -6.69 -16.01
N LYS A 116 -9.93 -6.37 -17.24
CA LYS A 116 -11.36 -6.45 -17.62
C LYS A 116 -11.92 -7.87 -17.54
N ILE A 117 -11.15 -8.87 -17.97
CA ILE A 117 -11.56 -10.30 -17.93
C ILE A 117 -11.53 -10.79 -16.48
N HIS A 118 -10.46 -10.52 -15.74
CA HIS A 118 -10.33 -10.83 -14.32
C HIS A 118 -11.56 -10.33 -13.53
N ARG A 119 -11.91 -9.05 -13.66
CA ARG A 119 -13.08 -8.46 -12.98
C ARG A 119 -14.40 -9.11 -13.36
N LYS A 120 -14.59 -9.47 -14.65
CA LYS A 120 -15.80 -10.20 -15.08
C LYS A 120 -15.91 -11.58 -14.43
N ILE A 121 -14.79 -12.30 -14.33
CA ILE A 121 -14.75 -13.61 -13.66
C ILE A 121 -15.08 -13.46 -12.18
N LEU A 122 -14.44 -12.53 -11.47
CA LEU A 122 -14.73 -12.27 -10.06
C LEU A 122 -16.20 -11.97 -9.82
N LYS A 123 -16.80 -11.11 -10.67
CA LYS A 123 -18.23 -10.80 -10.60
C LYS A 123 -19.09 -12.04 -10.83
N PHE A 124 -18.75 -12.87 -11.82
CA PHE A 124 -19.50 -14.07 -12.15
C PHE A 124 -19.51 -15.11 -11.02
N ILE A 125 -18.40 -15.25 -10.29
CA ILE A 125 -18.29 -16.17 -9.14
C ILE A 125 -18.72 -15.57 -7.80
N GLY A 126 -19.34 -14.36 -7.80
CA GLY A 126 -19.89 -13.75 -6.60
C GLY A 126 -18.90 -12.90 -5.78
N LEU A 127 -17.65 -12.77 -6.20
CA LEU A 127 -16.64 -11.92 -5.53
C LEU A 127 -16.79 -10.45 -5.97
N ASN A 128 -18.01 -9.90 -5.81
CA ASN A 128 -18.38 -8.57 -6.30
C ASN A 128 -17.47 -7.47 -5.74
N PHE A 129 -17.12 -7.52 -4.45
CA PHE A 129 -16.26 -6.53 -3.82
C PHE A 129 -14.91 -6.39 -4.55
N TYR A 130 -14.22 -7.51 -4.80
CA TYR A 130 -12.92 -7.52 -5.46
C TYR A 130 -12.99 -7.35 -6.99
N SER A 131 -14.20 -7.43 -7.57
CA SER A 131 -14.40 -7.15 -8.99
C SER A 131 -14.39 -5.66 -9.33
N MET A 132 -14.50 -4.80 -8.32
CA MET A 132 -14.49 -3.34 -8.46
C MET A 132 -13.06 -2.79 -8.40
N GLU A 133 -12.77 -1.82 -9.28
CA GLU A 133 -11.42 -1.21 -9.34
C GLU A 133 -11.08 -0.46 -8.07
N GLU A 134 -12.10 0.14 -7.47
CA GLU A 134 -11.99 0.89 -6.23
C GLU A 134 -11.48 0.04 -5.08
N ASN A 135 -11.79 -1.26 -5.10
CA ASN A 135 -11.49 -2.16 -4.00
C ASN A 135 -10.26 -3.03 -4.23
N LEU A 136 -9.94 -3.34 -5.51
CA LEU A 136 -8.75 -4.14 -5.85
C LEU A 136 -8.19 -3.79 -7.22
N ASN A 137 -6.97 -3.28 -7.23
CA ASN A 137 -6.24 -2.93 -8.45
C ASN A 137 -4.77 -3.34 -8.34
N LEU A 138 -4.49 -4.65 -8.46
CA LEU A 138 -3.17 -5.24 -8.31
C LEU A 138 -2.13 -4.64 -9.27
N LEU A 139 -0.91 -4.46 -8.77
CA LEU A 139 0.23 -3.92 -9.50
C LEU A 139 1.30 -4.99 -9.77
N SER A 140 2.02 -4.76 -10.85
CA SER A 140 3.26 -5.46 -11.18
C SER A 140 4.47 -4.56 -10.93
N GLU A 141 5.67 -5.13 -10.97
CA GLU A 141 6.92 -4.36 -10.91
C GLU A 141 6.98 -3.26 -11.98
N SER A 142 6.55 -3.58 -13.23
CA SER A 142 6.52 -2.59 -14.32
C SER A 142 5.57 -1.42 -14.03
N ASN A 143 4.46 -1.65 -13.34
CA ASN A 143 3.57 -0.57 -12.92
C ASN A 143 4.24 0.35 -11.90
N LEU A 144 4.96 -0.19 -10.91
CA LEU A 144 5.70 0.62 -9.93
C LEU A 144 6.80 1.45 -10.59
N ILE A 145 7.54 0.86 -11.56
CA ILE A 145 8.54 1.58 -12.35
C ILE A 145 7.89 2.70 -13.16
N ASP A 146 6.74 2.45 -13.81
CA ASP A 146 6.03 3.47 -14.59
C ASP A 146 5.53 4.61 -13.70
N ILE A 147 5.01 4.32 -12.51
CA ILE A 147 4.62 5.34 -11.52
C ILE A 147 5.82 6.23 -11.18
N CYS A 148 6.98 5.63 -10.85
CA CYS A 148 8.18 6.40 -10.54
C CYS A 148 8.64 7.27 -11.70
N LYS A 149 8.58 6.77 -12.93
CA LYS A 149 8.91 7.54 -14.15
C LYS A 149 7.96 8.72 -14.36
N LYS A 150 6.64 8.51 -14.21
CA LYS A 150 5.62 9.57 -14.35
C LYS A 150 5.77 10.67 -13.31
N LEU A 151 6.24 10.31 -12.12
CA LEU A 151 6.49 11.25 -11.02
C LEU A 151 7.90 11.85 -11.03
N ASP A 152 8.71 11.53 -12.03
CA ASP A 152 10.12 11.94 -12.14
C ASP A 152 10.97 11.57 -10.92
N ILE A 153 10.63 10.46 -10.25
CA ILE A 153 11.39 9.96 -9.10
C ILE A 153 12.65 9.26 -9.62
N LYS A 154 13.82 9.85 -9.35
CA LYS A 154 15.10 9.36 -9.86
C LYS A 154 15.75 8.29 -9.00
N LYS A 155 15.61 8.39 -7.68
CA LYS A 155 16.26 7.49 -6.71
C LYS A 155 15.24 6.55 -6.10
N PHE A 156 15.04 5.40 -6.70
CA PHE A 156 14.20 4.34 -6.15
C PHE A 156 14.80 2.95 -6.40
N LYS A 157 14.36 1.98 -5.63
CA LYS A 157 14.61 0.56 -5.86
C LYS A 157 13.35 -0.25 -5.55
N ILE A 158 13.21 -1.41 -6.17
CA ILE A 158 12.15 -2.37 -5.88
C ILE A 158 12.78 -3.61 -5.26
N ILE A 159 12.43 -3.89 -4.01
CA ILE A 159 12.85 -5.11 -3.31
C ILE A 159 11.77 -6.17 -3.53
N LYS A 160 12.19 -7.36 -3.91
CA LYS A 160 11.32 -8.51 -4.19
C LYS A 160 11.33 -9.46 -3.00
N HIS A 161 10.22 -9.47 -2.26
CA HIS A 161 10.03 -10.49 -1.23
C HIS A 161 9.53 -11.78 -1.88
N LYS A 162 10.19 -12.90 -1.58
CA LYS A 162 9.88 -14.19 -2.17
C LYS A 162 9.17 -15.10 -1.18
N LEU A 163 8.16 -15.81 -1.66
CA LEU A 163 7.49 -16.92 -0.99
C LEU A 163 7.50 -18.10 -1.96
N LEU A 164 7.95 -19.29 -1.50
CA LEU A 164 8.08 -20.49 -2.34
C LEU A 164 8.83 -20.21 -3.67
N PHE A 165 9.98 -19.54 -3.57
CA PHE A 165 10.87 -19.15 -4.69
C PHE A 165 10.33 -18.11 -5.67
N MET A 166 9.04 -17.74 -5.58
CA MET A 166 8.40 -16.74 -6.44
C MET A 166 8.22 -15.40 -5.71
N THR A 167 8.29 -14.30 -6.45
CA THR A 167 8.09 -12.96 -5.86
C THR A 167 6.63 -12.77 -5.47
N SER A 168 6.34 -12.78 -4.18
CA SER A 168 4.99 -12.60 -3.63
C SER A 168 4.64 -11.14 -3.39
N ASN A 169 5.59 -10.35 -2.91
CA ASN A 169 5.38 -8.92 -2.65
C ASN A 169 6.49 -8.09 -3.28
N LEU A 170 6.13 -6.86 -3.63
CA LEU A 170 7.03 -5.83 -4.13
C LEU A 170 7.10 -4.71 -3.09
N ILE A 171 8.31 -4.27 -2.75
CA ILE A 171 8.53 -3.16 -1.85
C ILE A 171 9.22 -2.05 -2.63
N LEU A 172 8.48 -1.00 -2.96
CA LEU A 172 9.03 0.22 -3.54
C LEU A 172 9.69 1.03 -2.43
N VAL A 173 10.98 1.29 -2.58
CA VAL A 173 11.76 2.16 -1.70
C VAL A 173 12.17 3.39 -2.49
N ILE A 174 11.69 4.56 -2.07
CA ILE A 174 12.08 5.85 -2.64
C ILE A 174 13.04 6.52 -1.65
N THR A 175 14.14 7.05 -2.16
CA THR A 175 15.11 7.81 -1.37
C THR A 175 15.10 9.26 -1.86
N LYS A 176 14.77 10.19 -0.96
CA LYS A 176 14.82 11.63 -1.27
C LYS A 176 16.27 12.08 -1.28
N SER A 177 16.60 12.95 -2.22
CA SER A 177 17.89 13.67 -2.18
C SER A 177 17.79 14.79 -1.14
N SER A 178 18.72 14.81 -0.23
CA SER A 178 18.97 15.98 0.61
C SER A 178 19.30 17.17 -0.26
#